data_b990ea79373fdc907906baa7a409790c
#
_entry.id   b990ea79373fdc907906baa7a409790c
#
_cell.length_a   1.000
_cell.length_b   1.000
_cell.length_c   1.000
_cell.angle_alpha   90.00
_cell.angle_beta   90.00
_cell.angle_gamma   90.00
#
_symmetry.space_group_name_H-M   'P 1'
#
loop_
_entity.id
_entity.type
_entity.pdbx_description
1 polymer ?
#
loop_
_entity_poly.entity_id
_entity_poly.type
_entity_poly.pdbx_seq_one_letter_code
_entity_poly.pdbx_strand_id
1 'polypeptide(L)'
;MTELLPDSVTSSVFLRRDALAAGVSHAAIAAAVRDGDWVRLRHGAYVAGDLFRRASAEERHALLARAVVRQSQTEVVLSHLSAVPEYGGPLWGVPADVVHVTRLDRRAGRKEAGVRQHQGLLQDGDVVLRNGVAVTSPTRTLIDVTTCAQLEAALVIVNDLLHRRLTTLADARQRYETMQHHPYTLKTDLVLRLADPRIESVGETRTFIVCWRQGLPAPVPQWAVNDDLGHEFARLDLAWPEYKVWLEFDGREKYTKFRREGESVIDAVLREKKRESKIAELTGWRCIRITWDDLADPVRLAARIAAVLRLAA
;
A
#
# COMPACT_ATOMS: atom_id res chain seq x y z
N MET A 1 -23.24 0.47 -26.48
CA MET A 1 -23.31 1.81 -25.82
C MET A 1 -21.96 2.34 -25.34
N THR A 2 -20.87 1.65 -25.64
CA THR A 2 -19.49 2.10 -25.33
C THR A 2 -18.98 3.16 -26.34
N GLU A 3 -19.68 3.35 -27.46
CA GLU A 3 -19.29 4.26 -28.56
C GLU A 3 -19.64 5.76 -28.37
N LEU A 4 -20.25 6.13 -27.25
CA LEU A 4 -20.66 7.52 -26.97
C LEU A 4 -19.63 8.34 -26.18
N LEU A 5 -18.46 7.79 -25.88
CA LEU A 5 -17.41 8.53 -25.18
C LEU A 5 -16.35 8.98 -26.18
N PRO A 6 -16.09 10.30 -26.31
CA PRO A 6 -15.05 10.79 -27.20
C PRO A 6 -13.65 10.28 -26.79
N ASP A 7 -12.73 10.17 -27.76
CA ASP A 7 -11.34 9.72 -27.57
C ASP A 7 -10.54 10.51 -26.52
N SER A 8 -11.04 11.68 -26.08
CA SER A 8 -10.52 12.43 -24.93
C SER A 8 -10.80 11.76 -23.57
N VAL A 9 -11.54 10.65 -23.54
CA VAL A 9 -11.89 9.85 -22.34
C VAL A 9 -10.86 8.72 -22.12
N THR A 10 -9.62 8.91 -22.49
CA THR A 10 -8.50 8.07 -22.02
C THR A 10 -8.24 8.18 -20.52
N SER A 11 -8.84 9.16 -19.82
CA SER A 11 -8.91 9.15 -18.37
C SER A 11 -10.17 8.37 -17.95
N SER A 12 -9.99 7.33 -17.13
CA SER A 12 -11.07 6.51 -16.58
C SER A 12 -12.17 7.30 -15.83
N VAL A 13 -11.96 8.58 -15.56
CA VAL A 13 -12.88 9.52 -14.89
C VAL A 13 -13.25 10.64 -15.85
N PHE A 14 -14.54 10.99 -15.98
CA PHE A 14 -15.05 12.10 -16.77
C PHE A 14 -16.00 13.00 -15.97
N LEU A 15 -16.10 14.25 -16.35
CA LEU A 15 -16.93 15.21 -15.67
C LEU A 15 -18.26 15.40 -16.42
N ARG A 16 -19.29 15.86 -15.68
CA ARG A 16 -20.59 16.19 -16.28
C ARG A 16 -20.46 17.17 -17.45
N ARG A 17 -19.59 18.19 -17.30
CA ARG A 17 -19.33 19.16 -18.37
C ARG A 17 -18.75 18.51 -19.63
N ASP A 18 -17.92 17.49 -19.49
CA ASP A 18 -17.30 16.79 -20.62
C ASP A 18 -18.37 15.97 -21.37
N ALA A 19 -19.24 15.27 -20.64
CA ALA A 19 -20.35 14.53 -21.22
C ALA A 19 -21.35 15.46 -21.96
N LEU A 20 -21.70 16.61 -21.35
CA LEU A 20 -22.59 17.61 -21.99
C LEU A 20 -21.94 18.21 -23.26
N ALA A 21 -20.63 18.51 -23.21
CA ALA A 21 -19.90 19.01 -24.38
C ALA A 21 -19.83 17.97 -25.51
N ALA A 22 -19.86 16.68 -25.18
CA ALA A 22 -19.95 15.54 -26.11
C ALA A 22 -21.40 15.29 -26.61
N GLY A 23 -22.38 16.14 -26.25
CA GLY A 23 -23.76 16.01 -26.69
C GLY A 23 -24.65 15.07 -25.87
N VAL A 24 -24.15 14.53 -24.77
CA VAL A 24 -24.96 13.69 -23.87
C VAL A 24 -25.93 14.57 -23.07
N SER A 25 -27.21 14.32 -23.16
CA SER A 25 -28.24 15.11 -22.47
C SER A 25 -28.24 14.86 -20.94
N HIS A 26 -28.79 15.81 -20.18
CA HIS A 26 -28.97 15.64 -18.72
C HIS A 26 -29.79 14.39 -18.36
N ALA A 27 -30.84 14.10 -19.17
CA ALA A 27 -31.67 12.91 -18.99
C ALA A 27 -30.88 11.61 -19.25
N ALA A 28 -30.04 11.58 -20.28
CA ALA A 28 -29.17 10.45 -20.59
C ALA A 28 -28.14 10.18 -19.49
N ILE A 29 -27.51 11.25 -18.94
CA ILE A 29 -26.61 11.10 -17.77
C ILE A 29 -27.36 10.49 -16.57
N ALA A 30 -28.57 10.99 -16.26
CA ALA A 30 -29.35 10.48 -15.15
C ALA A 30 -29.78 9.01 -15.37
N ALA A 31 -30.14 8.63 -16.60
CA ALA A 31 -30.44 7.27 -16.98
C ALA A 31 -29.23 6.34 -16.82
N ALA A 32 -28.07 6.71 -17.36
CA ALA A 32 -26.85 5.92 -17.27
C ALA A 32 -26.41 5.68 -15.80
N VAL A 33 -26.61 6.66 -14.91
CA VAL A 33 -26.33 6.49 -13.48
C VAL A 33 -27.37 5.57 -12.82
N ARG A 34 -28.66 5.71 -13.13
CA ARG A 34 -29.72 4.86 -12.59
C ARG A 34 -29.57 3.40 -13.04
N ASP A 35 -29.21 3.21 -14.30
CA ASP A 35 -29.10 1.87 -14.92
C ASP A 35 -27.75 1.19 -14.55
N GLY A 36 -26.83 1.91 -13.88
CA GLY A 36 -25.54 1.40 -13.41
C GLY A 36 -24.45 1.36 -14.48
N ASP A 37 -24.69 1.90 -15.68
CA ASP A 37 -23.69 2.06 -16.74
C ASP A 37 -22.60 3.02 -16.29
N TRP A 38 -22.98 4.06 -15.53
CA TRP A 38 -22.08 5.00 -14.90
C TRP A 38 -22.23 5.01 -13.38
N VAL A 39 -21.10 5.10 -12.68
CA VAL A 39 -21.05 5.31 -11.22
C VAL A 39 -20.63 6.75 -10.95
N ARG A 40 -21.39 7.43 -10.10
CA ARG A 40 -21.04 8.76 -9.64
C ARG A 40 -20.03 8.69 -8.50
N LEU A 41 -18.78 9.07 -8.77
CA LEU A 41 -17.72 9.13 -7.75
C LEU A 41 -17.95 10.26 -6.75
N ARG A 42 -18.35 11.42 -7.28
CA ARG A 42 -18.73 12.62 -6.52
C ARG A 42 -19.62 13.51 -7.37
N HIS A 43 -20.12 14.63 -6.83
CA HIS A 43 -21.00 15.51 -7.60
C HIS A 43 -20.33 15.94 -8.91
N GLY A 44 -20.98 15.63 -10.05
CA GLY A 44 -20.50 16.01 -11.37
C GLY A 44 -19.27 15.25 -11.89
N ALA A 45 -18.83 14.17 -11.26
CA ALA A 45 -17.75 13.29 -11.73
C ALA A 45 -18.20 11.83 -11.76
N TYR A 46 -17.89 11.14 -12.84
CA TYR A 46 -18.38 9.79 -13.15
C TYR A 46 -17.24 8.89 -13.66
N VAL A 47 -17.52 7.60 -13.62
CA VAL A 47 -16.68 6.52 -14.17
C VAL A 47 -17.61 5.46 -14.78
N ALA A 48 -17.10 4.66 -15.71
CA ALA A 48 -17.82 3.50 -16.23
C ALA A 48 -18.13 2.50 -15.12
N GLY A 49 -19.37 2.03 -15.05
CA GLY A 49 -19.87 1.19 -13.95
C GLY A 49 -19.16 -0.16 -13.87
N ASP A 50 -18.85 -0.78 -14.99
CA ASP A 50 -18.12 -2.05 -15.04
C ASP A 50 -16.67 -1.92 -14.54
N LEU A 51 -15.99 -0.81 -14.86
CA LEU A 51 -14.66 -0.51 -14.34
C LEU A 51 -14.70 -0.36 -12.81
N PHE A 52 -15.65 0.42 -12.28
CA PHE A 52 -15.79 0.64 -10.84
C PHE A 52 -16.13 -0.63 -10.07
N ARG A 53 -16.95 -1.50 -10.63
CA ARG A 53 -17.33 -2.78 -9.99
C ARG A 53 -16.15 -3.73 -9.85
N ARG A 54 -15.26 -3.76 -10.85
CA ARG A 54 -14.05 -4.61 -10.86
C ARG A 54 -12.89 -4.03 -10.06
N ALA A 55 -12.92 -2.73 -9.80
CA ALA A 55 -11.85 -2.02 -9.12
C ALA A 55 -11.72 -2.44 -7.65
N SER A 56 -10.47 -2.61 -7.18
CA SER A 56 -10.12 -2.78 -5.77
C SER A 56 -10.45 -1.51 -4.95
N ALA A 57 -10.31 -1.57 -3.64
CA ALA A 57 -10.50 -0.40 -2.79
C ALA A 57 -9.51 0.72 -3.11
N GLU A 58 -8.24 0.37 -3.37
CA GLU A 58 -7.18 1.31 -3.77
C GLU A 58 -7.47 1.94 -5.13
N GLU A 59 -7.90 1.14 -6.10
CA GLU A 59 -8.26 1.62 -7.44
C GLU A 59 -9.48 2.54 -7.38
N ARG A 60 -10.49 2.24 -6.57
CA ARG A 60 -11.64 3.14 -6.34
C ARG A 60 -11.22 4.45 -5.72
N HIS A 61 -10.27 4.43 -4.76
CA HIS A 61 -9.69 5.64 -4.20
C HIS A 61 -8.93 6.43 -5.27
N ALA A 62 -8.12 5.80 -6.12
CA ALA A 62 -7.44 6.47 -7.23
C ALA A 62 -8.42 7.14 -8.20
N LEU A 63 -9.54 6.48 -8.55
CA LEU A 63 -10.60 7.07 -9.37
C LEU A 63 -11.21 8.31 -8.69
N LEU A 64 -11.51 8.23 -7.39
CA LEU A 64 -12.01 9.38 -6.63
C LEU A 64 -10.98 10.52 -6.59
N ALA A 65 -9.71 10.21 -6.39
CA ALA A 65 -8.62 11.18 -6.34
C ALA A 65 -8.46 11.90 -7.69
N ARG A 66 -8.51 11.18 -8.80
CA ARG A 66 -8.51 11.76 -10.15
C ARG A 66 -9.72 12.65 -10.41
N ALA A 67 -10.89 12.27 -9.90
CA ALA A 67 -12.09 13.13 -9.99
C ALA A 67 -11.87 14.47 -9.26
N VAL A 68 -11.24 14.46 -8.10
CA VAL A 68 -10.89 15.68 -7.34
C VAL A 68 -9.94 16.56 -8.13
N VAL A 69 -8.86 16.01 -8.69
CA VAL A 69 -7.89 16.76 -9.50
C VAL A 69 -8.59 17.42 -10.70
N ARG A 70 -9.40 16.66 -11.44
CA ARG A 70 -10.13 17.17 -12.62
C ARG A 70 -11.15 18.28 -12.30
N GLN A 71 -11.66 18.30 -11.07
CA GLN A 71 -12.61 19.33 -10.60
C GLN A 71 -11.92 20.52 -9.93
N SER A 72 -10.65 20.41 -9.61
CA SER A 72 -9.90 21.48 -8.95
C SER A 72 -9.84 22.72 -9.83
N GLN A 73 -10.10 23.88 -9.23
CA GLN A 73 -9.99 25.20 -9.90
C GLN A 73 -8.57 25.77 -9.79
N THR A 74 -7.73 25.18 -8.95
CA THR A 74 -6.33 25.52 -8.76
C THR A 74 -5.47 24.31 -9.06
N GLU A 75 -4.24 24.55 -9.46
CA GLU A 75 -3.27 23.47 -9.67
C GLU A 75 -2.99 22.74 -8.37
N VAL A 76 -3.22 21.44 -8.40
CA VAL A 76 -3.00 20.51 -7.28
C VAL A 76 -2.29 19.26 -7.77
N VAL A 77 -1.54 18.65 -6.87
CA VAL A 77 -0.83 17.39 -7.09
C VAL A 77 -1.41 16.35 -6.12
N LEU A 78 -1.71 15.14 -6.60
CA LEU A 78 -2.02 14.02 -5.70
C LEU A 78 -0.83 13.76 -4.79
N SER A 79 -1.07 13.65 -3.51
CA SER A 79 0.00 13.55 -2.52
C SER A 79 -0.41 12.68 -1.34
N HIS A 80 0.51 12.44 -0.41
CA HIS A 80 0.23 11.70 0.81
C HIS A 80 -0.44 10.33 0.50
N LEU A 81 -1.54 10.01 1.19
CA LEU A 81 -2.24 8.74 1.01
C LEU A 81 -2.85 8.57 -0.40
N SER A 82 -3.23 9.67 -1.06
CA SER A 82 -3.83 9.57 -2.40
C SER A 82 -2.82 9.40 -3.54
N ALA A 83 -1.53 9.59 -3.27
CA ALA A 83 -0.48 9.24 -4.22
C ALA A 83 -0.19 7.73 -4.23
N VAL A 84 -0.42 7.02 -3.13
CA VAL A 84 -0.06 5.61 -2.94
C VAL A 84 -0.70 4.68 -3.97
N PRO A 85 -2.01 4.74 -4.25
CA PRO A 85 -2.65 3.90 -5.26
C PRO A 85 -2.18 4.16 -6.69
N GLU A 86 -1.70 5.38 -7.01
CA GLU A 86 -1.14 5.66 -8.32
C GLU A 86 0.15 4.87 -8.58
N TYR A 87 0.78 4.41 -7.52
CA TYR A 87 1.91 3.47 -7.53
C TYR A 87 1.48 2.01 -7.31
N GLY A 88 0.18 1.72 -7.19
CA GLY A 88 -0.34 0.38 -6.88
C GLY A 88 -0.04 -0.07 -5.45
N GLY A 89 0.20 0.86 -4.52
CA GLY A 89 0.48 0.57 -3.12
C GLY A 89 -0.78 0.37 -2.28
N PRO A 90 -0.66 -0.27 -1.10
CA PRO A 90 -1.79 -0.58 -0.23
C PRO A 90 -2.28 0.64 0.55
N LEU A 91 -3.59 0.69 0.81
CA LEU A 91 -4.22 1.65 1.72
C LEU A 91 -4.65 0.99 3.04
N TRP A 92 -3.87 0.03 3.52
CA TRP A 92 -4.19 -0.66 4.76
C TRP A 92 -4.16 0.28 5.98
N GLY A 93 -5.22 0.25 6.80
CA GLY A 93 -5.30 1.01 8.04
C GLY A 93 -5.43 2.53 7.87
N VAL A 94 -5.77 3.01 6.66
CA VAL A 94 -6.00 4.43 6.37
C VAL A 94 -7.38 4.67 5.78
N PRO A 95 -7.99 5.85 6.01
CA PRO A 95 -9.27 6.20 5.41
C PRO A 95 -9.16 6.31 3.89
N ALA A 96 -9.99 5.57 3.15
CA ALA A 96 -10.03 5.60 1.70
C ALA A 96 -11.05 6.61 1.13
N ASP A 97 -11.80 7.30 1.99
CA ASP A 97 -12.83 8.29 1.64
C ASP A 97 -12.33 9.74 1.59
N VAL A 98 -11.09 9.98 2.04
CA VAL A 98 -10.46 11.30 2.07
C VAL A 98 -9.36 11.39 1.02
N VAL A 99 -9.54 12.28 0.05
CA VAL A 99 -8.52 12.55 -0.98
C VAL A 99 -7.54 13.60 -0.49
N HIS A 100 -6.25 13.29 -0.61
CA HIS A 100 -5.14 14.15 -0.23
C HIS A 100 -4.50 14.78 -1.46
N VAL A 101 -4.43 16.11 -1.50
CA VAL A 101 -3.74 16.87 -2.56
C VAL A 101 -2.85 17.94 -1.95
N THR A 102 -1.75 18.25 -2.60
CA THR A 102 -0.88 19.39 -2.26
C THR A 102 -1.13 20.52 -3.27
N ARG A 103 -1.34 21.73 -2.77
CA ARG A 103 -1.56 22.94 -3.59
C ARG A 103 -0.21 23.48 -4.10
N LEU A 104 -0.16 23.89 -5.37
CA LEU A 104 1.03 24.51 -5.96
C LEU A 104 1.08 26.03 -5.72
N ASP A 105 -0.05 26.67 -5.43
CA ASP A 105 -0.13 28.11 -5.18
C ASP A 105 0.33 28.54 -3.77
N ARG A 106 0.86 27.61 -2.97
CA ARG A 106 1.39 27.83 -1.59
C ARG A 106 0.39 28.40 -0.58
N ARG A 107 -0.90 28.47 -0.92
CA ARG A 107 -1.92 28.92 0.02
C ARG A 107 -2.21 27.87 1.08
N ALA A 108 -2.80 28.32 2.20
CA ALA A 108 -3.17 27.46 3.31
C ALA A 108 -4.04 26.28 2.84
N GLY A 109 -3.77 25.10 3.37
CA GLY A 109 -4.56 23.90 3.11
C GLY A 109 -5.96 24.00 3.70
N ARG A 110 -6.93 23.33 3.10
CA ARG A 110 -8.32 23.23 3.55
C ARG A 110 -8.74 21.78 3.72
N LYS A 111 -9.70 21.54 4.60
CA LYS A 111 -10.43 20.27 4.67
C LYS A 111 -11.85 20.54 4.24
N GLU A 112 -12.28 20.02 3.11
CA GLU A 112 -13.58 20.30 2.53
C GLU A 112 -14.10 19.09 1.74
N ALA A 113 -15.35 18.71 1.97
CA ALA A 113 -16.08 17.71 1.16
C ALA A 113 -15.28 16.44 0.79
N GLY A 114 -14.62 15.81 1.77
CA GLY A 114 -13.82 14.59 1.55
C GLY A 114 -12.45 14.86 0.90
N VAL A 115 -11.99 16.11 0.84
CA VAL A 115 -10.67 16.49 0.32
C VAL A 115 -9.85 17.16 1.40
N ARG A 116 -8.63 16.70 1.62
CA ARG A 116 -7.63 17.33 2.46
C ARG A 116 -6.57 17.98 1.58
N GLN A 117 -6.62 19.29 1.51
CA GLN A 117 -5.60 20.07 0.83
C GLN A 117 -4.45 20.33 1.79
N HIS A 118 -3.25 19.95 1.37
CA HIS A 118 -2.01 20.21 2.11
C HIS A 118 -1.32 21.46 1.55
N GLN A 119 -0.69 22.19 2.43
CA GLN A 119 0.32 23.18 2.11
C GLN A 119 1.69 22.49 2.18
N GLY A 120 2.50 22.63 1.17
CA GLY A 120 3.85 22.07 1.19
C GLY A 120 4.73 22.69 0.11
N LEU A 121 6.01 22.85 0.43
CA LEU A 121 7.01 23.19 -0.57
C LEU A 121 7.37 21.91 -1.32
N LEU A 122 7.03 21.86 -2.60
CA LEU A 122 7.51 20.85 -3.53
C LEU A 122 8.78 21.38 -4.21
N GLN A 123 9.81 20.56 -4.23
CA GLN A 123 11.08 20.85 -4.90
C GLN A 123 11.08 20.19 -6.30
N ASP A 124 12.08 20.53 -7.09
CA ASP A 124 12.31 19.86 -8.37
C ASP A 124 12.48 18.35 -8.14
N GLY A 125 11.77 17.53 -8.91
CA GLY A 125 11.74 16.08 -8.74
C GLY A 125 10.71 15.55 -7.72
N ASP A 126 10.04 16.41 -6.94
CA ASP A 126 8.96 15.99 -6.04
C ASP A 126 7.65 15.65 -6.77
N VAL A 127 7.49 16.07 -8.03
CA VAL A 127 6.27 15.86 -8.83
C VAL A 127 6.60 15.11 -10.11
N VAL A 128 5.81 14.09 -10.40
CA VAL A 128 5.88 13.32 -11.64
C VAL A 128 4.49 13.19 -12.28
N LEU A 129 4.44 12.98 -13.57
CA LEU A 129 3.22 12.62 -14.27
C LEU A 129 3.07 11.09 -14.26
N ARG A 130 1.97 10.59 -13.69
CA ARG A 130 1.68 9.16 -13.67
C ARG A 130 0.19 8.91 -13.91
N ASN A 131 -0.13 7.94 -14.75
CA ASN A 131 -1.52 7.61 -15.12
C ASN A 131 -2.34 8.84 -15.56
N GLY A 132 -1.69 9.82 -16.20
CA GLY A 132 -2.32 11.05 -16.68
C GLY A 132 -2.59 12.12 -15.61
N VAL A 133 -2.11 11.96 -14.38
CA VAL A 133 -2.24 12.95 -13.30
C VAL A 133 -0.90 13.33 -12.69
N ALA A 134 -0.78 14.57 -12.23
CA ALA A 134 0.36 15.01 -11.44
C ALA A 134 0.28 14.37 -10.04
N VAL A 135 1.35 13.72 -9.62
CA VAL A 135 1.43 13.00 -8.34
C VAL A 135 2.80 13.24 -7.70
N THR A 136 2.88 13.25 -6.38
CA THR A 136 4.18 13.32 -5.69
C THR A 136 5.02 12.08 -6.03
N SER A 137 6.33 12.29 -6.27
CA SER A 137 7.28 11.18 -6.54
C SER A 137 7.24 10.13 -5.42
N PRO A 138 7.68 8.89 -5.65
CA PRO A 138 7.68 7.85 -4.62
C PRO A 138 8.43 8.26 -3.36
N THR A 139 9.59 8.90 -3.50
CA THR A 139 10.38 9.41 -2.38
C THR A 139 9.61 10.47 -1.57
N ARG A 140 8.98 11.42 -2.26
CA ARG A 140 8.18 12.45 -1.61
C ARG A 140 6.93 11.85 -0.98
N THR A 141 6.23 10.95 -1.66
CA THR A 141 5.05 10.24 -1.16
C THR A 141 5.37 9.47 0.13
N LEU A 142 6.51 8.77 0.16
CA LEU A 142 6.99 8.06 1.35
C LEU A 142 7.05 8.99 2.56
N ILE A 143 7.64 10.18 2.44
CA ILE A 143 7.74 11.14 3.53
C ILE A 143 6.37 11.72 3.89
N ASP A 144 5.59 12.13 2.89
CA ASP A 144 4.26 12.71 3.09
C ASP A 144 3.34 11.76 3.88
N VAL A 145 3.37 10.46 3.60
CA VAL A 145 2.60 9.44 4.31
C VAL A 145 2.93 9.41 5.80
N THR A 146 4.20 9.57 6.18
CA THR A 146 4.61 9.56 7.59
C THR A 146 4.03 10.74 8.37
N THR A 147 3.69 11.85 7.71
CA THR A 147 3.15 13.04 8.36
C THR A 147 1.67 12.91 8.72
N CYS A 148 0.93 12.03 8.05
CA CYS A 148 -0.53 11.97 8.18
C CYS A 148 -1.08 10.60 8.61
N ALA A 149 -0.39 9.48 8.33
CA ALA A 149 -0.82 8.14 8.72
C ALA A 149 -0.37 7.77 10.14
N GLN A 150 -1.02 6.80 10.76
CA GLN A 150 -0.54 6.17 11.99
C GLN A 150 0.74 5.36 11.69
N LEU A 151 1.59 5.15 12.72
CA LEU A 151 2.90 4.51 12.58
C LEU A 151 2.84 3.20 11.77
N GLU A 152 1.93 2.31 12.12
CA GLU A 152 1.79 1.00 11.48
C GLU A 152 1.38 1.10 10.01
N ALA A 153 0.37 1.91 9.72
CA ALA A 153 -0.08 2.15 8.35
C ALA A 153 0.99 2.87 7.51
N ALA A 154 1.70 3.83 8.09
CA ALA A 154 2.81 4.50 7.43
C ALA A 154 3.92 3.50 7.07
N LEU A 155 4.31 2.62 8.00
CA LEU A 155 5.35 1.62 7.77
C LEU A 155 4.94 0.60 6.71
N VAL A 156 3.67 0.18 6.67
CA VAL A 156 3.13 -0.69 5.61
C VAL A 156 3.34 -0.07 4.22
N ILE A 157 2.98 1.20 4.05
CA ILE A 157 3.15 1.89 2.77
C ILE A 157 4.63 2.11 2.43
N VAL A 158 5.43 2.50 3.42
CA VAL A 158 6.86 2.74 3.24
C VAL A 158 7.59 1.48 2.84
N ASN A 159 7.36 0.35 3.53
CA ASN A 159 7.97 -0.93 3.18
C ASN A 159 7.56 -1.39 1.77
N ASP A 160 6.29 -1.22 1.37
CA ASP A 160 5.82 -1.54 0.03
C ASP A 160 6.55 -0.73 -1.06
N LEU A 161 6.69 0.59 -0.87
CA LEU A 161 7.41 1.45 -1.82
C LEU A 161 8.89 1.08 -1.93
N LEU A 162 9.53 0.74 -0.81
CA LEU A 162 10.93 0.32 -0.75
C LEU A 162 11.14 -1.07 -1.34
N HIS A 163 10.29 -2.05 -0.97
CA HIS A 163 10.36 -3.42 -1.48
C HIS A 163 10.25 -3.46 -3.01
N ARG A 164 9.29 -2.73 -3.56
CA ARG A 164 9.11 -2.59 -5.01
C ARG A 164 10.15 -1.69 -5.69
N ARG A 165 11.14 -1.20 -4.94
CA ARG A 165 12.25 -0.38 -5.44
C ARG A 165 11.79 0.88 -6.17
N LEU A 166 10.65 1.46 -5.77
CA LEU A 166 10.16 2.72 -6.31
C LEU A 166 10.96 3.91 -5.76
N THR A 167 11.56 3.74 -4.60
CA THR A 167 12.52 4.65 -3.96
C THR A 167 13.46 3.85 -3.07
N THR A 168 14.46 4.50 -2.48
CA THR A 168 15.40 3.88 -1.53
C THR A 168 15.36 4.58 -0.18
N LEU A 169 15.84 3.90 0.87
CA LEU A 169 16.03 4.53 2.18
C LEU A 169 17.05 5.69 2.13
N ALA A 170 18.03 5.59 1.26
CA ALA A 170 19.03 6.66 1.06
C ALA A 170 18.35 7.92 0.51
N ASP A 171 17.58 7.78 -0.58
CA ASP A 171 16.86 8.90 -1.19
C ASP A 171 15.83 9.50 -0.21
N ALA A 172 15.13 8.65 0.53
CA ALA A 172 14.16 9.10 1.53
C ALA A 172 14.82 9.89 2.66
N ARG A 173 15.96 9.45 3.17
CA ARG A 173 16.73 10.17 4.20
C ARG A 173 17.29 11.49 3.68
N GLN A 174 17.92 11.49 2.51
CA GLN A 174 18.42 12.70 1.87
C GLN A 174 17.30 13.73 1.67
N ARG A 175 16.14 13.28 1.17
CA ARG A 175 14.99 14.17 0.99
C ARG A 175 14.43 14.67 2.32
N TYR A 176 14.39 13.82 3.35
CA TYR A 176 13.93 14.19 4.70
C TYR A 176 14.83 15.26 5.36
N GLU A 177 16.13 15.19 5.16
CA GLU A 177 17.07 16.18 5.68
C GLU A 177 16.73 17.60 5.22
N THR A 178 16.24 17.76 3.99
CA THR A 178 15.77 19.06 3.49
C THR A 178 14.41 19.50 4.03
N MET A 179 13.73 18.64 4.81
CA MET A 179 12.39 18.86 5.37
C MET A 179 12.37 18.90 6.89
N GLN A 180 13.52 19.09 7.58
CA GLN A 180 13.62 19.03 9.05
C GLN A 180 12.66 19.99 9.79
N HIS A 181 12.28 21.09 9.17
CA HIS A 181 11.32 22.05 9.73
C HIS A 181 9.90 21.90 9.18
N HIS A 182 9.64 20.84 8.42
CA HIS A 182 8.30 20.61 7.90
C HIS A 182 7.38 20.13 9.05
N PRO A 183 6.14 20.64 9.13
CA PRO A 183 5.21 20.23 10.18
C PRO A 183 4.90 18.73 10.12
N TYR A 184 4.68 18.14 11.30
CA TYR A 184 4.27 16.73 11.48
C TYR A 184 5.34 15.65 11.14
N THR A 185 6.61 16.01 11.01
CA THR A 185 7.70 15.07 10.68
C THR A 185 8.26 14.29 11.87
N LEU A 186 7.77 14.47 13.09
CA LEU A 186 8.27 13.79 14.29
C LEU A 186 8.28 12.25 14.19
N LYS A 187 7.32 11.68 13.45
CA LYS A 187 7.27 10.22 13.21
C LYS A 187 8.15 9.75 12.07
N THR A 188 8.56 10.62 11.18
CA THR A 188 9.30 10.27 9.95
C THR A 188 10.60 9.54 10.30
N ASP A 189 11.37 10.08 11.23
CA ASP A 189 12.62 9.48 11.67
C ASP A 189 12.42 8.06 12.24
N LEU A 190 11.38 7.87 13.05
CA LEU A 190 11.05 6.55 13.60
C LEU A 190 10.65 5.57 12.48
N VAL A 191 9.80 6.00 11.53
CA VAL A 191 9.41 5.16 10.39
C VAL A 191 10.63 4.78 9.55
N LEU A 192 11.51 5.73 9.22
CA LEU A 192 12.73 5.48 8.44
C LEU A 192 13.75 4.57 9.16
N ARG A 193 13.72 4.53 10.50
CA ARG A 193 14.54 3.58 11.29
C ARG A 193 13.95 2.18 11.32
N LEU A 194 12.63 2.05 11.31
CA LEU A 194 11.92 0.77 11.34
C LEU A 194 11.72 0.16 9.96
N ALA A 195 11.82 0.96 8.91
CA ALA A 195 11.58 0.51 7.54
C ALA A 195 12.64 -0.46 7.05
N ASP A 196 12.20 -1.54 6.43
CA ASP A 196 13.09 -2.54 5.83
C ASP A 196 12.58 -2.93 4.43
N PRO A 197 13.37 -2.69 3.37
CA PRO A 197 12.99 -3.00 1.99
C PRO A 197 12.83 -4.50 1.72
N ARG A 198 13.25 -5.37 2.63
CA ARG A 198 13.08 -6.82 2.52
C ARG A 198 11.67 -7.27 2.88
N ILE A 199 10.93 -6.51 3.68
CA ILE A 199 9.55 -6.84 4.07
C ILE A 199 8.62 -6.70 2.87
N GLU A 200 7.93 -7.78 2.50
CA GLU A 200 7.21 -7.89 1.23
C GLU A 200 5.69 -7.67 1.36
N SER A 201 5.15 -7.82 2.56
CA SER A 201 3.70 -7.79 2.76
C SER A 201 3.24 -6.95 3.94
N VAL A 202 1.94 -6.62 3.91
CA VAL A 202 1.25 -5.96 5.04
C VAL A 202 1.34 -6.81 6.32
N GLY A 203 1.14 -8.12 6.19
CA GLY A 203 1.16 -9.04 7.34
C GLY A 203 2.54 -9.14 8.00
N GLU A 204 3.60 -9.22 7.21
CA GLU A 204 4.98 -9.20 7.70
C GLU A 204 5.30 -7.87 8.39
N THR A 205 4.95 -6.73 7.78
CA THR A 205 5.14 -5.40 8.40
C THR A 205 4.43 -5.30 9.75
N ARG A 206 3.19 -5.76 9.83
CA ARG A 206 2.40 -5.76 11.08
C ARG A 206 3.03 -6.64 12.14
N THR A 207 3.48 -7.82 11.76
CA THR A 207 4.18 -8.73 12.67
C THR A 207 5.48 -8.12 13.19
N PHE A 208 6.26 -7.51 12.32
CA PHE A 208 7.48 -6.79 12.68
C PHE A 208 7.20 -5.68 13.71
N ILE A 209 6.14 -4.89 13.49
CA ILE A 209 5.70 -3.83 14.43
C ILE A 209 5.21 -4.40 15.77
N VAL A 210 4.52 -5.54 15.76
CA VAL A 210 4.12 -6.21 17.01
C VAL A 210 5.36 -6.59 17.82
N CYS A 211 6.37 -7.19 17.19
CA CYS A 211 7.63 -7.52 17.86
C CYS A 211 8.30 -6.27 18.46
N TRP A 212 8.41 -5.22 17.68
CA TRP A 212 9.02 -3.98 18.14
C TRP A 212 8.26 -3.32 19.31
N ARG A 213 6.92 -3.19 19.21
CA ARG A 213 6.08 -2.57 20.26
C ARG A 213 6.08 -3.34 21.56
N GLN A 214 6.22 -4.66 21.49
CA GLN A 214 6.18 -5.54 22.66
C GLN A 214 7.57 -5.88 23.20
N GLY A 215 8.63 -5.23 22.68
CA GLY A 215 10.01 -5.41 23.16
C GLY A 215 10.58 -6.79 22.90
N LEU A 216 10.08 -7.50 21.88
CA LEU A 216 10.65 -8.78 21.46
C LEU A 216 11.96 -8.53 20.69
N PRO A 217 12.87 -9.53 20.63
CA PRO A 217 14.01 -9.47 19.72
C PRO A 217 13.57 -9.15 18.30
N ALA A 218 14.29 -8.27 17.62
CA ALA A 218 13.97 -7.88 16.26
C ALA A 218 14.15 -9.08 15.32
N PRO A 219 13.12 -9.50 14.57
CA PRO A 219 13.30 -10.55 13.57
C PRO A 219 14.10 -10.04 12.38
N VAL A 220 14.80 -10.92 11.70
CA VAL A 220 15.47 -10.68 10.43
C VAL A 220 14.50 -11.02 9.31
N PRO A 221 14.07 -10.04 8.48
CA PRO A 221 13.19 -10.31 7.35
C PRO A 221 13.90 -11.07 6.24
N GLN A 222 13.15 -11.92 5.53
CA GLN A 222 13.56 -12.61 4.32
C GLN A 222 14.88 -13.39 4.49
N TRP A 223 14.97 -14.16 5.57
CA TRP A 223 16.15 -14.97 5.87
C TRP A 223 16.32 -16.10 4.86
N ALA A 224 17.47 -16.17 4.20
CA ALA A 224 17.77 -17.23 3.25
C ALA A 224 18.16 -18.51 3.98
N VAL A 225 17.55 -19.64 3.59
CA VAL A 225 17.93 -21.00 3.97
C VAL A 225 18.63 -21.64 2.78
N ASN A 226 19.86 -22.07 3.00
CA ASN A 226 20.64 -22.74 1.97
C ASN A 226 20.58 -24.27 2.14
N ASP A 227 20.70 -24.99 1.03
CA ASP A 227 20.88 -26.44 1.00
C ASP A 227 22.32 -26.84 1.34
N ASP A 228 22.58 -28.13 1.38
CA ASP A 228 23.90 -28.70 1.69
C ASP A 228 24.99 -28.34 0.66
N LEU A 229 24.58 -27.83 -0.51
CA LEU A 229 25.46 -27.36 -1.58
C LEU A 229 25.68 -25.83 -1.53
N GLY A 230 25.04 -25.15 -0.60
CA GLY A 230 25.12 -23.70 -0.44
C GLY A 230 24.16 -22.89 -1.34
N HIS A 231 23.28 -23.55 -2.10
CA HIS A 231 22.28 -22.87 -2.89
C HIS A 231 21.08 -22.44 -2.03
N GLU A 232 20.51 -21.27 -2.30
CA GLU A 232 19.30 -20.81 -1.63
C GLU A 232 18.12 -21.74 -1.94
N PHE A 233 17.69 -22.50 -0.94
CA PHE A 233 16.56 -23.42 -1.03
C PHE A 233 15.22 -22.71 -0.76
N ALA A 234 15.20 -21.85 0.24
CA ALA A 234 13.99 -21.14 0.66
C ALA A 234 14.32 -19.80 1.31
N ARG A 235 13.32 -18.95 1.39
CA ARG A 235 13.38 -17.68 2.09
C ARG A 235 12.26 -17.64 3.14
N LEU A 236 12.61 -17.25 4.37
CA LEU A 236 11.70 -17.21 5.52
C LEU A 236 11.22 -15.79 5.73
N ASP A 237 9.91 -15.57 5.89
CA ASP A 237 9.33 -14.23 6.00
C ASP A 237 10.01 -13.42 7.12
N LEU A 238 10.10 -13.99 8.33
CA LEU A 238 10.79 -13.43 9.48
C LEU A 238 11.53 -14.53 10.23
N ALA A 239 12.75 -14.26 10.69
CA ALA A 239 13.56 -15.25 11.41
C ALA A 239 14.26 -14.66 12.63
N TRP A 240 14.49 -15.49 13.64
CA TRP A 240 15.38 -15.24 14.78
C TRP A 240 16.47 -16.31 14.78
N PRO A 241 17.57 -16.12 14.02
CA PRO A 241 18.62 -17.13 13.86
C PRO A 241 19.25 -17.58 15.18
N GLU A 242 19.46 -16.63 16.11
CA GLU A 242 20.03 -16.91 17.44
C GLU A 242 19.15 -17.85 18.28
N TYR A 243 17.84 -17.81 18.05
CA TYR A 243 16.84 -18.64 18.72
C TYR A 243 16.46 -19.88 17.92
N LYS A 244 16.98 -20.06 16.70
CA LYS A 244 16.57 -21.12 15.77
C LYS A 244 15.05 -21.18 15.58
N VAL A 245 14.44 -20.01 15.40
CA VAL A 245 12.99 -19.84 15.21
C VAL A 245 12.76 -19.01 13.95
N TRP A 246 11.74 -19.36 13.23
CA TRP A 246 11.25 -18.58 12.11
C TRP A 246 9.74 -18.47 12.12
N LEU A 247 9.21 -17.49 11.36
CA LEU A 247 7.80 -17.20 11.29
C LEU A 247 7.38 -17.04 9.84
N GLU A 248 6.25 -17.62 9.49
CA GLU A 248 5.54 -17.37 8.23
C GLU A 248 4.21 -16.71 8.48
N PHE A 249 3.93 -15.70 7.68
CA PHE A 249 2.62 -15.08 7.63
C PHE A 249 1.75 -15.79 6.60
N ASP A 250 0.67 -16.42 7.06
CA ASP A 250 -0.27 -17.14 6.21
C ASP A 250 -1.47 -16.24 5.86
N GLY A 251 -1.34 -15.47 4.76
CA GLY A 251 -2.41 -14.66 4.22
C GLY A 251 -3.46 -15.53 3.50
N ARG A 252 -4.76 -15.26 3.69
CA ARG A 252 -5.86 -16.00 3.03
C ARG A 252 -5.73 -16.09 1.50
N GLU A 253 -5.02 -15.17 0.87
CA GLU A 253 -4.80 -15.13 -0.57
C GLU A 253 -3.64 -16.02 -1.06
N LYS A 254 -2.79 -16.53 -0.15
CA LYS A 254 -1.63 -17.36 -0.54
C LYS A 254 -2.04 -18.59 -1.36
N TYR A 255 -3.13 -19.24 -0.99
CA TYR A 255 -3.60 -20.47 -1.65
C TYR A 255 -4.28 -20.24 -3.01
N THR A 256 -4.66 -19.01 -3.34
CA THR A 256 -5.25 -18.68 -4.64
C THR A 256 -4.26 -18.01 -5.60
N LYS A 257 -3.37 -17.15 -5.10
CA LYS A 257 -2.41 -16.39 -5.92
C LYS A 257 -1.14 -17.17 -6.29
N PHE A 258 -0.71 -18.13 -5.45
CA PHE A 258 0.55 -18.87 -5.69
C PHE A 258 0.37 -20.28 -6.22
N ARG A 259 -0.83 -20.63 -6.70
CA ARG A 259 -1.02 -21.88 -7.46
C ARG A 259 -0.30 -21.78 -8.81
N ARG A 260 0.41 -22.84 -9.15
CA ARG A 260 0.95 -23.01 -10.49
C ARG A 260 -0.20 -23.26 -11.48
N GLU A 261 -0.01 -22.93 -12.73
CA GLU A 261 -1.00 -23.22 -13.77
C GLU A 261 -1.33 -24.72 -13.77
N GLY A 262 -2.62 -25.06 -13.62
CA GLY A 262 -3.08 -26.46 -13.52
C GLY A 262 -2.96 -27.12 -12.14
N GLU A 263 -2.40 -26.47 -11.13
CA GLU A 263 -2.22 -27.03 -9.78
C GLU A 263 -3.54 -26.99 -8.99
N SER A 264 -3.91 -28.10 -8.34
CA SER A 264 -5.06 -28.11 -7.42
C SER A 264 -4.70 -27.42 -6.09
N VAL A 265 -5.72 -27.01 -5.32
CA VAL A 265 -5.52 -26.45 -3.97
C VAL A 265 -4.82 -27.45 -3.06
N ILE A 266 -5.15 -28.75 -3.21
CA ILE A 266 -4.55 -29.83 -2.42
C ILE A 266 -3.07 -29.96 -2.74
N ASP A 267 -2.68 -29.92 -4.00
CA ASP A 267 -1.28 -30.03 -4.42
C ASP A 267 -0.46 -28.83 -3.93
N ALA A 268 -1.04 -27.63 -3.98
CA ALA A 268 -0.40 -26.43 -3.45
C ALA A 268 -0.14 -26.54 -1.93
N VAL A 269 -1.12 -27.05 -1.16
CA VAL A 269 -0.97 -27.29 0.29
C VAL A 269 0.08 -28.38 0.56
N LEU A 270 0.08 -29.46 -0.20
CA LEU A 270 1.08 -30.54 -0.05
C LEU A 270 2.49 -30.05 -0.39
N ARG A 271 2.65 -29.25 -1.42
CA ARG A 271 3.90 -28.62 -1.79
C ARG A 271 4.44 -27.72 -0.68
N GLU A 272 3.56 -26.92 -0.07
CA GLU A 272 3.95 -26.04 1.03
C GLU A 272 4.35 -26.81 2.28
N LYS A 273 3.64 -27.89 2.63
CA LYS A 273 4.03 -28.79 3.73
C LYS A 273 5.38 -29.45 3.49
N LYS A 274 5.64 -29.91 2.24
CA LYS A 274 6.96 -30.49 1.88
C LYS A 274 8.07 -29.45 2.02
N ARG A 275 7.83 -28.20 1.59
CA ARG A 275 8.77 -27.09 1.74
C ARG A 275 9.10 -26.86 3.22
N GLU A 276 8.07 -26.75 4.07
CA GLU A 276 8.23 -26.56 5.52
C GLU A 276 9.02 -27.70 6.18
N SER A 277 8.67 -28.95 5.83
CA SER A 277 9.39 -30.11 6.37
C SER A 277 10.86 -30.11 5.96
N LYS A 278 11.17 -29.71 4.71
CA LYS A 278 12.56 -29.62 4.25
C LYS A 278 13.32 -28.48 4.92
N ILE A 279 12.67 -27.33 5.17
CA ILE A 279 13.26 -26.23 5.95
C ILE A 279 13.60 -26.72 7.37
N ALA A 280 12.68 -27.41 8.02
CA ALA A 280 12.90 -27.95 9.36
C ALA A 280 14.04 -28.97 9.39
N GLU A 281 14.14 -29.83 8.37
CA GLU A 281 15.24 -30.79 8.21
C GLU A 281 16.59 -30.07 8.04
N LEU A 282 16.67 -29.07 7.15
CA LEU A 282 17.91 -28.35 6.88
C LEU A 282 18.38 -27.48 8.04
N THR A 283 17.44 -26.86 8.78
CA THR A 283 17.79 -25.87 9.80
C THR A 283 17.70 -26.39 11.22
N GLY A 284 16.83 -27.37 11.48
CA GLY A 284 16.42 -27.76 12.83
C GLY A 284 15.60 -26.69 13.56
N TRP A 285 15.12 -25.65 12.85
CA TRP A 285 14.44 -24.52 13.47
C TRP A 285 12.95 -24.78 13.63
N ARG A 286 12.35 -24.07 14.62
CA ARG A 286 10.92 -24.12 14.89
C ARG A 286 10.17 -23.08 14.06
N CYS A 287 9.05 -23.49 13.45
CA CYS A 287 8.16 -22.60 12.71
C CYS A 287 7.06 -22.03 13.61
N ILE A 288 6.80 -20.73 13.48
CA ILE A 288 5.60 -20.06 14.00
C ILE A 288 4.76 -19.66 12.79
N ARG A 289 3.54 -20.19 12.66
CA ARG A 289 2.58 -19.72 11.65
C ARG A 289 1.62 -18.74 12.27
N ILE A 290 1.39 -17.64 11.61
CA ILE A 290 0.45 -16.60 12.01
C ILE A 290 -0.48 -16.22 10.85
N THR A 291 -1.66 -15.78 11.21
CA THR A 291 -2.72 -15.37 10.30
C THR A 291 -3.18 -13.95 10.61
N TRP A 292 -4.13 -13.45 9.83
CA TRP A 292 -4.78 -12.16 10.10
C TRP A 292 -5.49 -12.15 11.48
N ASP A 293 -6.04 -13.29 11.91
CA ASP A 293 -6.75 -13.39 13.19
C ASP A 293 -5.76 -13.28 14.38
N ASP A 294 -4.54 -13.80 14.23
CA ASP A 294 -3.48 -13.61 15.24
C ASP A 294 -3.08 -12.14 15.37
N LEU A 295 -3.05 -11.40 14.25
CA LEU A 295 -2.73 -9.97 14.25
C LEU A 295 -3.85 -9.08 14.82
N ALA A 296 -5.05 -9.62 15.04
CA ALA A 296 -6.13 -8.90 15.71
C ALA A 296 -5.88 -8.73 17.22
N ASP A 297 -5.08 -9.62 17.85
CA ASP A 297 -4.65 -9.51 19.25
C ASP A 297 -3.11 -9.49 19.34
N PRO A 298 -2.49 -8.29 19.19
CA PRO A 298 -1.04 -8.15 19.20
C PRO A 298 -0.36 -8.59 20.49
N VAL A 299 -1.03 -8.47 21.64
CA VAL A 299 -0.49 -8.84 22.94
C VAL A 299 -0.41 -10.36 23.05
N ARG A 300 -1.47 -11.07 22.69
CA ARG A 300 -1.51 -12.52 22.66
C ARG A 300 -0.50 -13.08 21.67
N LEU A 301 -0.40 -12.49 20.47
CA LEU A 301 0.59 -12.89 19.48
C LEU A 301 2.01 -12.75 20.02
N ALA A 302 2.34 -11.61 20.61
CA ALA A 302 3.66 -11.37 21.17
C ALA A 302 3.99 -12.36 22.31
N ALA A 303 3.03 -12.67 23.19
CA ALA A 303 3.22 -13.66 24.24
C ALA A 303 3.52 -15.06 23.66
N ARG A 304 2.82 -15.44 22.59
CA ARG A 304 3.06 -16.70 21.85
C ARG A 304 4.46 -16.74 21.24
N ILE A 305 4.89 -15.67 20.56
CA ILE A 305 6.23 -15.57 19.98
C ILE A 305 7.28 -15.65 21.10
N ALA A 306 7.12 -14.86 22.18
CA ALA A 306 8.04 -14.86 23.31
C ALA A 306 8.17 -16.24 23.97
N ALA A 307 7.08 -17.01 24.08
CA ALA A 307 7.11 -18.37 24.62
C ALA A 307 7.97 -19.31 23.77
N VAL A 308 7.83 -19.24 22.43
CA VAL A 308 8.62 -20.07 21.51
C VAL A 308 10.10 -19.67 21.54
N LEU A 309 10.42 -18.37 21.56
CA LEU A 309 11.80 -17.88 21.66
C LEU A 309 12.48 -18.34 22.97
N ARG A 310 11.79 -18.25 24.12
CA ARG A 310 12.32 -18.71 25.41
C ARG A 310 12.56 -20.22 25.47
N LEU A 311 11.74 -21.03 24.80
CA LEU A 311 11.90 -22.47 24.74
C LEU A 311 13.02 -22.91 23.77
N ALA A 312 13.50 -21.99 22.94
CA ALA A 312 14.54 -22.23 21.92
C ALA A 312 15.93 -21.73 22.38
N ALA A 313 15.96 -20.83 23.37
CA ALA A 313 17.19 -20.33 24.00
C ALA A 313 17.68 -21.34 25.08
#